data_b5aac475bd6cabdc3e47b2b16b3ad21c
#
_entry.id   b5aac475bd6cabdc3e47b2b16b3ad21c
#
_cell.length_a   1.000
_cell.length_b   1.000
_cell.length_c   1.000
_cell.angle_alpha   90.00
_cell.angle_beta   90.00
_cell.angle_gamma   90.00
#
_symmetry.space_group_name_H-M   'P 1'
#
loop_
_entity.id
_entity.type
_entity.pdbx_description
1 polymer ?
#
loop_
_entity_poly.entity_id
_entity_poly.type
_entity_poly.pdbx_seq_one_letter_code
_entity_poly.pdbx_strand_id
1 'polypeptide(L)'
;MKHELTDVQAGLRKGRGTRDQIANICWIIEKPREFHKNIYFCFIDYAKAFDCVDHNKLWKILQEMEIPDHLTCLLRNLYAGPEAMVRTGHGTTDWFQIGKGVRQGCILSPCLFNLYAEYIMRNARLDEAQAGIKIAGRNVNNLRYTDDTTLMAESEELKSLLMRMKEESEKVDLKCNVQKTKIMASGPITPWQIDGETM
;
A
#
# COMPACT_ATOMS: atom_id res chain seq x y z
N MET A 1 -13.53 12.03 -0.42
CA MET A 1 -12.47 11.07 -0.88
C MET A 1 -11.09 11.70 -1.10
N LYS A 2 -10.94 12.88 -1.74
CA LYS A 2 -9.58 13.49 -1.91
C LYS A 2 -8.94 13.94 -0.59
N HIS A 3 -9.71 14.28 0.42
CA HIS A 3 -9.24 14.74 1.74
C HIS A 3 -8.83 13.58 2.66
N GLU A 4 -9.21 12.35 2.33
CA GLU A 4 -8.93 11.17 3.15
C GLU A 4 -7.56 10.54 2.86
N LEU A 5 -6.93 10.89 1.73
CA LEU A 5 -5.62 10.38 1.37
C LEU A 5 -4.52 11.35 1.77
N THR A 6 -3.50 10.84 2.45
CA THR A 6 -2.31 11.61 2.81
C THR A 6 -1.51 12.03 1.57
N ASP A 7 -0.64 13.04 1.73
CA ASP A 7 0.17 13.57 0.61
C ASP A 7 1.22 12.59 0.09
N VAL A 8 1.57 11.59 0.87
CA VAL A 8 2.53 10.55 0.47
C VAL A 8 1.96 9.55 -0.55
N GLN A 9 0.62 9.42 -0.65
CA GLN A 9 -0.03 8.63 -1.70
C GLN A 9 -0.15 9.46 -2.99
N ALA A 10 0.58 9.07 -4.02
CA ALA A 10 0.57 9.72 -5.33
C ALA A 10 -0.24 8.97 -6.39
N GLY A 11 -0.53 7.69 -6.15
CA GLY A 11 -1.21 6.84 -7.12
C GLY A 11 -2.59 7.36 -7.51
N LEU A 12 -2.80 7.54 -8.83
CA LEU A 12 -4.07 7.96 -9.44
C LEU A 12 -4.59 9.32 -8.95
N ARG A 13 -3.69 10.18 -8.51
CA ARG A 13 -4.00 11.58 -8.18
C ARG A 13 -3.62 12.50 -9.35
N LYS A 14 -4.53 13.43 -9.68
CA LYS A 14 -4.29 14.42 -10.75
C LYS A 14 -3.02 15.23 -10.46
N GLY A 15 -2.12 15.28 -11.44
CA GLY A 15 -0.87 16.04 -11.34
C GLY A 15 0.23 15.33 -10.53
N ARG A 16 0.07 14.05 -10.20
CA ARG A 16 1.10 13.23 -9.54
C ARG A 16 1.32 11.96 -10.34
N GLY A 17 2.55 11.71 -10.75
CA GLY A 17 2.93 10.56 -11.55
C GLY A 17 4.04 9.73 -10.91
N THR A 18 4.32 8.57 -11.51
CA THR A 18 5.45 7.71 -11.09
C THR A 18 6.78 8.44 -11.21
N ARG A 19 6.93 9.32 -12.21
CA ARG A 19 8.15 10.15 -12.39
C ARG A 19 8.41 11.04 -11.19
N ASP A 20 7.36 11.61 -10.59
CA ASP A 20 7.49 12.47 -9.39
C ASP A 20 7.97 11.64 -8.20
N GLN A 21 7.45 10.41 -8.03
CA GLN A 21 7.90 9.51 -6.96
C GLN A 21 9.34 9.04 -7.15
N ILE A 22 9.73 8.73 -8.39
CA ILE A 22 11.12 8.39 -8.71
C ILE A 22 12.03 9.58 -8.40
N ALA A 23 11.67 10.78 -8.81
CA ALA A 23 12.44 12.01 -8.51
C ALA A 23 12.55 12.24 -6.99
N ASN A 24 11.47 12.03 -6.23
CA ASN A 24 11.49 12.11 -4.77
C ASN A 24 12.48 11.11 -4.16
N ILE A 25 12.44 9.84 -4.60
CA ILE A 25 13.37 8.80 -4.12
C ILE A 25 14.82 9.16 -4.46
N CYS A 26 15.11 9.57 -5.70
CA CYS A 26 16.44 10.00 -6.10
C CYS A 26 16.95 11.15 -5.22
N TRP A 27 16.11 12.16 -5.01
CA TRP A 27 16.46 13.30 -4.17
C TRP A 27 16.69 12.89 -2.70
N ILE A 28 15.85 11.97 -2.17
CA ILE A 28 16.00 11.42 -0.83
C ILE A 28 17.30 10.61 -0.70
N ILE A 29 17.76 9.94 -1.76
CA ILE A 29 19.03 9.21 -1.78
C ILE A 29 20.21 10.19 -1.79
N GLU A 30 20.15 11.25 -2.59
CA GLU A 30 21.21 12.23 -2.75
C GLU A 30 21.50 13.01 -1.46
N LYS A 31 20.44 13.49 -0.80
CA LYS A 31 20.56 14.33 0.40
C LYS A 31 21.33 13.69 1.55
N PRO A 32 20.99 12.48 2.04
CA PRO A 32 21.78 11.81 3.08
C PRO A 32 23.22 11.54 2.67
N ARG A 33 23.49 11.28 1.37
CA ARG A 33 24.87 11.11 0.86
C ARG A 33 25.72 12.36 1.04
N GLU A 34 25.15 13.56 0.85
CA GLU A 34 25.83 14.84 1.12
C GLU A 34 26.25 14.97 2.59
N PHE A 35 25.49 14.37 3.51
CA PHE A 35 25.73 14.44 4.96
C PHE A 35 26.33 13.16 5.55
N HIS A 36 26.81 12.23 4.71
CA HIS A 36 27.35 10.92 5.11
C HIS A 36 26.43 10.12 6.04
N LYS A 37 25.11 10.24 5.85
CA LYS A 37 24.12 9.48 6.59
C LYS A 37 23.73 8.21 5.86
N ASN A 38 23.54 7.14 6.61
CA ASN A 38 22.96 5.91 6.09
C ASN A 38 21.45 6.06 5.93
N ILE A 39 20.93 5.51 4.85
CA ILE A 39 19.50 5.39 4.59
C ILE A 39 19.15 3.97 4.17
N TYR A 40 17.96 3.56 4.57
CA TYR A 40 17.42 2.25 4.34
C TYR A 40 16.06 2.39 3.70
N PHE A 41 15.82 1.62 2.64
CA PHE A 41 14.55 1.54 1.93
C PHE A 41 14.04 0.10 1.96
N CYS A 42 12.73 -0.05 2.06
CA CYS A 42 12.03 -1.30 1.84
C CYS A 42 10.95 -1.07 0.78
N PHE A 43 11.13 -1.67 -0.40
CA PHE A 43 10.16 -1.67 -1.48
C PHE A 43 9.23 -2.87 -1.30
N ILE A 44 7.97 -2.60 -1.03
CA ILE A 44 6.97 -3.61 -0.67
C ILE A 44 6.10 -3.88 -1.89
N ASP A 45 5.99 -5.16 -2.24
CA ASP A 45 5.04 -5.68 -3.22
C ASP A 45 3.94 -6.44 -2.47
N TYR A 46 2.69 -6.21 -2.82
CA TYR A 46 1.57 -6.98 -2.27
C TYR A 46 1.17 -8.11 -3.22
N ALA A 47 0.88 -9.27 -2.65
CA ALA A 47 0.42 -10.41 -3.42
C ALA A 47 -1.01 -10.15 -3.94
N LYS A 48 -1.18 -9.95 -5.26
CA LYS A 48 -2.49 -9.74 -5.90
C LYS A 48 -3.33 -8.65 -5.22
N ALA A 49 -2.71 -7.48 -4.98
CA ALA A 49 -3.27 -6.39 -4.18
C ALA A 49 -4.76 -6.10 -4.46
N PHE A 50 -5.11 -5.87 -5.72
CA PHE A 50 -6.48 -5.56 -6.14
C PHE A 50 -7.44 -6.74 -6.01
N ASP A 51 -6.96 -7.98 -6.17
CA ASP A 51 -7.78 -9.19 -6.11
C ASP A 51 -8.06 -9.64 -4.67
N CYS A 52 -7.25 -9.17 -3.70
CA CYS A 52 -7.34 -9.56 -2.29
C CYS A 52 -8.28 -8.70 -1.45
N VAL A 53 -8.77 -7.57 -1.98
CA VAL A 53 -9.66 -6.67 -1.23
C VAL A 53 -10.96 -7.39 -0.85
N ASP A 54 -11.16 -7.69 0.43
CA ASP A 54 -12.39 -8.29 0.93
C ASP A 54 -13.51 -7.26 0.98
N HIS A 55 -14.65 -7.55 0.35
CA HIS A 55 -15.75 -6.60 0.26
C HIS A 55 -16.33 -6.24 1.63
N ASN A 56 -16.48 -7.21 2.55
CA ASN A 56 -17.03 -6.94 3.87
C ASN A 56 -16.11 -6.06 4.72
N LYS A 57 -14.79 -6.31 4.62
CA LYS A 57 -13.78 -5.47 5.27
C LYS A 57 -13.74 -4.08 4.65
N LEU A 58 -13.81 -3.99 3.31
CA LEU A 58 -13.85 -2.71 2.61
C LEU A 58 -15.00 -1.82 3.11
N TRP A 59 -16.22 -2.38 3.27
CA TRP A 59 -17.34 -1.58 3.73
C TRP A 59 -17.18 -1.08 5.18
N LYS A 60 -16.57 -1.89 6.05
CA LYS A 60 -16.24 -1.47 7.42
C LYS A 60 -15.20 -0.36 7.41
N ILE A 61 -14.14 -0.54 6.63
CA ILE A 61 -13.08 0.46 6.45
C ILE A 61 -13.65 1.79 5.97
N LEU A 62 -14.52 1.79 4.97
CA LEU A 62 -15.13 3.03 4.47
C LEU A 62 -15.97 3.73 5.56
N GLN A 63 -16.67 2.97 6.39
CA GLN A 63 -17.43 3.52 7.52
C GLN A 63 -16.51 4.10 8.61
N GLU A 64 -15.44 3.38 8.97
CA GLU A 64 -14.45 3.86 9.96
C GLU A 64 -13.66 5.09 9.46
N MET A 65 -13.52 5.24 8.14
CA MET A 65 -12.94 6.42 7.50
C MET A 65 -13.96 7.55 7.28
N GLU A 66 -15.16 7.46 7.88
CA GLU A 66 -16.22 8.47 7.81
C GLU A 66 -16.68 8.79 6.37
N ILE A 67 -16.55 7.83 5.44
CA ILE A 67 -17.11 7.98 4.09
C ILE A 67 -18.65 7.98 4.21
N PRO A 68 -19.33 8.98 3.63
CA PRO A 68 -20.79 9.12 3.76
C PRO A 68 -21.57 7.85 3.41
N ASP A 69 -22.53 7.48 4.25
CA ASP A 69 -23.29 6.23 4.13
C ASP A 69 -23.98 6.05 2.77
N HIS A 70 -24.48 7.12 2.17
CA HIS A 70 -25.10 7.06 0.85
C HIS A 70 -24.10 6.63 -0.24
N LEU A 71 -22.82 7.04 -0.16
CA LEU A 71 -21.76 6.62 -1.09
C LEU A 71 -21.39 5.17 -0.83
N THR A 72 -21.25 4.76 0.43
CA THR A 72 -20.96 3.38 0.80
C THR A 72 -22.08 2.45 0.35
N CYS A 73 -23.35 2.87 0.47
CA CYS A 73 -24.50 2.11 -0.02
C CYS A 73 -24.47 1.95 -1.56
N LEU A 74 -24.20 3.02 -2.30
CA LEU A 74 -24.06 2.96 -3.76
C LEU A 74 -22.92 1.99 -4.19
N LEU A 75 -21.79 2.04 -3.50
CA LEU A 75 -20.66 1.13 -3.77
C LEU A 75 -21.05 -0.32 -3.47
N ARG A 76 -21.73 -0.58 -2.32
CA ARG A 76 -22.23 -1.92 -2.00
C ARG A 76 -23.16 -2.46 -3.09
N ASN A 77 -24.09 -1.64 -3.59
CA ASN A 77 -24.99 -2.03 -4.67
C ASN A 77 -24.24 -2.33 -5.97
N LEU A 78 -23.19 -1.56 -6.28
CA LEU A 78 -22.34 -1.82 -7.45
C LEU A 78 -21.60 -3.15 -7.36
N TYR A 79 -21.24 -3.58 -6.15
CA TYR A 79 -20.55 -4.84 -5.86
C TYR A 79 -21.51 -5.94 -5.34
N ALA A 80 -22.82 -5.71 -5.35
CA ALA A 80 -23.81 -6.72 -4.91
C ALA A 80 -23.96 -7.81 -5.98
N GLY A 81 -23.67 -9.05 -5.58
CA GLY A 81 -23.86 -10.25 -6.40
C GLY A 81 -23.10 -10.27 -7.73
N PRO A 82 -21.83 -9.79 -7.82
CA PRO A 82 -21.11 -9.90 -9.07
C PRO A 82 -20.80 -11.38 -9.34
N GLU A 83 -21.20 -11.82 -10.51
CA GLU A 83 -20.90 -13.15 -11.02
C GLU A 83 -19.90 -13.08 -12.16
N ALA A 84 -19.08 -14.08 -12.31
CA ALA A 84 -18.18 -14.23 -13.42
C ALA A 84 -18.24 -15.62 -14.03
N MET A 85 -17.87 -15.67 -15.26
CA MET A 85 -17.70 -16.89 -16.04
C MET A 85 -16.38 -16.77 -16.81
N VAL A 86 -15.58 -17.83 -16.81
CA VAL A 86 -14.28 -17.83 -17.51
C VAL A 86 -14.41 -18.63 -18.80
N ARG A 87 -14.01 -18.02 -19.90
CA ARG A 87 -13.89 -18.70 -21.18
C ARG A 87 -12.49 -19.30 -21.32
N THR A 88 -12.45 -20.59 -21.52
CA THR A 88 -11.21 -21.36 -21.75
C THR A 88 -11.17 -21.91 -23.17
N GLY A 89 -10.04 -22.48 -23.58
CA GLY A 89 -9.94 -23.21 -24.87
C GLY A 89 -10.84 -24.44 -24.97
N HIS A 90 -11.36 -24.93 -23.85
CA HIS A 90 -12.22 -26.11 -23.76
C HIS A 90 -13.70 -25.79 -23.47
N GLY A 91 -14.07 -24.51 -23.48
CA GLY A 91 -15.44 -24.05 -23.21
C GLY A 91 -15.49 -22.95 -22.16
N THR A 92 -16.68 -22.75 -21.59
CA THR A 92 -16.92 -21.79 -20.52
C THR A 92 -17.22 -22.51 -19.22
N THR A 93 -16.77 -21.91 -18.08
CA THR A 93 -17.16 -22.41 -16.74
C THR A 93 -18.61 -22.08 -16.46
N ASP A 94 -19.18 -22.70 -15.43
CA ASP A 94 -20.40 -22.21 -14.82
C ASP A 94 -20.19 -20.83 -14.19
N TRP A 95 -21.30 -20.10 -13.96
CA TRP A 95 -21.27 -18.83 -13.25
C TRP A 95 -20.87 -19.04 -11.78
N PHE A 96 -19.98 -18.22 -11.29
CA PHE A 96 -19.56 -18.23 -9.89
C PHE A 96 -19.58 -16.82 -9.29
N GLN A 97 -19.86 -16.76 -7.99
CA GLN A 97 -19.92 -15.50 -7.24
C GLN A 97 -18.51 -14.94 -6.97
N ILE A 98 -18.35 -13.63 -7.12
CA ILE A 98 -17.12 -12.91 -6.78
C ILE A 98 -17.33 -12.22 -5.42
N GLY A 99 -16.66 -12.72 -4.38
CA GLY A 99 -16.73 -12.17 -3.02
C GLY A 99 -15.56 -11.27 -2.63
N LYS A 100 -14.52 -11.21 -3.47
CA LYS A 100 -13.27 -10.46 -3.22
C LYS A 100 -12.81 -9.74 -4.47
N GLY A 101 -11.95 -8.74 -4.25
CA GLY A 101 -11.29 -7.98 -5.30
C GLY A 101 -12.05 -6.76 -5.76
N VAL A 102 -11.30 -5.78 -6.26
CA VAL A 102 -11.85 -4.61 -6.95
C VAL A 102 -11.67 -4.79 -8.45
N ARG A 103 -12.66 -4.36 -9.23
CA ARG A 103 -12.72 -4.62 -10.67
C ARG A 103 -11.56 -3.95 -11.40
N GLN A 104 -10.67 -4.74 -12.01
CA GLN A 104 -9.61 -4.20 -12.87
C GLN A 104 -10.22 -3.45 -14.06
N GLY A 105 -9.63 -2.29 -14.40
CA GLY A 105 -10.14 -1.40 -15.45
C GLY A 105 -11.31 -0.48 -15.02
N CYS A 106 -11.87 -0.64 -13.83
CA CYS A 106 -12.89 0.27 -13.33
C CYS A 106 -12.24 1.54 -12.73
N ILE A 107 -12.74 2.71 -13.09
CA ILE A 107 -12.21 4.00 -12.59
C ILE A 107 -12.30 4.17 -11.07
N LEU A 108 -13.21 3.44 -10.40
CA LEU A 108 -13.39 3.50 -8.94
C LEU A 108 -12.42 2.57 -8.19
N SER A 109 -11.98 1.49 -8.81
CA SER A 109 -11.16 0.47 -8.15
C SER A 109 -9.86 1.00 -7.54
N PRO A 110 -9.10 1.86 -8.24
CA PRO A 110 -7.92 2.47 -7.64
C PRO A 110 -8.22 3.37 -6.46
N CYS A 111 -9.36 4.08 -6.48
CA CYS A 111 -9.77 4.91 -5.35
C CYS A 111 -10.13 4.05 -4.13
N LEU A 112 -10.84 2.95 -4.33
CA LEU A 112 -11.23 2.02 -3.28
C LEU A 112 -9.98 1.34 -2.68
N PHE A 113 -9.05 0.91 -3.52
CA PHE A 113 -7.80 0.34 -3.06
C PHE A 113 -6.96 1.36 -2.28
N ASN A 114 -6.84 2.60 -2.76
CA ASN A 114 -6.12 3.65 -2.06
C ASN A 114 -6.70 3.94 -0.66
N LEU A 115 -8.04 3.92 -0.51
CA LEU A 115 -8.67 4.06 0.81
C LEU A 115 -8.38 2.86 1.72
N TYR A 116 -8.43 1.66 1.15
CA TYR A 116 -8.08 0.42 1.85
C TYR A 116 -6.63 0.45 2.37
N ALA A 117 -5.69 0.82 1.50
CA ALA A 117 -4.29 0.97 1.86
C ALA A 117 -4.05 2.11 2.87
N GLU A 118 -4.76 3.24 2.73
CA GLU A 118 -4.67 4.36 3.68
C GLU A 118 -5.10 3.96 5.08
N TYR A 119 -6.18 3.18 5.21
CA TYR A 119 -6.62 2.63 6.49
C TYR A 119 -5.54 1.78 7.16
N ILE A 120 -4.87 0.89 6.40
CA ILE A 120 -3.76 0.09 6.91
C ILE A 120 -2.65 0.98 7.47
N MET A 121 -2.25 2.00 6.71
CA MET A 121 -1.15 2.88 7.09
C MET A 121 -1.48 3.74 8.32
N ARG A 122 -2.73 4.21 8.45
CA ARG A 122 -3.21 4.92 9.65
C ARG A 122 -3.14 4.01 10.89
N ASN A 123 -3.62 2.77 10.77
CA ASN A 123 -3.60 1.81 11.88
C ASN A 123 -2.20 1.36 12.26
N ALA A 124 -1.30 1.23 11.28
CA ALA A 124 0.13 0.99 11.53
C ALA A 124 0.83 2.18 12.20
N ARG A 125 0.16 3.35 12.33
CA ARG A 125 0.66 4.59 12.94
C ARG A 125 2.01 5.01 12.39
N LEU A 126 2.16 4.91 11.07
CA LEU A 126 3.42 5.28 10.43
C LEU A 126 3.70 6.77 10.57
N ASP A 127 2.67 7.61 10.53
CA ASP A 127 2.79 9.07 10.64
C ASP A 127 3.25 9.51 12.06
N GLU A 128 2.97 8.71 13.08
CA GLU A 128 3.39 8.94 14.48
C GLU A 128 4.79 8.35 14.76
N ALA A 129 5.35 7.55 13.85
CA ALA A 129 6.62 6.88 14.07
C ALA A 129 7.77 7.89 14.04
N GLN A 130 8.68 7.77 15.01
CA GLN A 130 9.94 8.55 15.04
C GLN A 130 10.89 8.11 13.92
N ALA A 131 10.79 6.85 13.49
CA ALA A 131 11.56 6.28 12.40
C ALA A 131 11.19 6.96 11.07
N GLY A 132 12.21 7.34 10.31
CA GLY A 132 12.05 8.01 9.02
C GLY A 132 13.30 8.78 8.64
N ILE A 133 13.19 9.57 7.59
CA ILE A 133 14.23 10.48 7.11
C ILE A 133 13.77 11.91 7.38
N LYS A 134 14.58 12.67 8.11
CA LYS A 134 14.25 14.05 8.45
C LYS A 134 14.66 15.00 7.32
N ILE A 135 13.65 15.59 6.67
CA ILE A 135 13.83 16.53 5.56
C ILE A 135 13.11 17.83 5.89
N ALA A 136 13.85 18.93 5.95
CA ALA A 136 13.31 20.26 6.26
C ALA A 136 12.38 20.27 7.50
N GLY A 137 12.74 19.53 8.55
CA GLY A 137 11.98 19.44 9.79
C GLY A 137 10.77 18.50 9.75
N ARG A 138 10.49 17.87 8.60
CA ARG A 138 9.45 16.86 8.44
C ARG A 138 10.06 15.47 8.47
N ASN A 139 9.36 14.52 9.10
CA ASN A 139 9.72 13.13 9.07
C ASN A 139 9.03 12.45 7.88
N VAL A 140 9.81 11.88 6.96
CA VAL A 140 9.32 11.12 5.80
C VAL A 140 9.74 9.68 5.98
N ASN A 141 8.79 8.78 6.15
CA ASN A 141 9.06 7.36 6.39
C ASN A 141 8.38 6.43 5.38
N ASN A 142 7.53 6.97 4.52
CA ASN A 142 6.93 6.20 3.43
C ASN A 142 6.61 7.07 2.21
N LEU A 143 6.59 6.43 1.04
CA LEU A 143 6.06 6.95 -0.22
C LEU A 143 5.20 5.87 -0.85
N ARG A 144 4.08 6.25 -1.45
CA ARG A 144 3.11 5.30 -2.00
C ARG A 144 2.65 5.69 -3.40
N TYR A 145 2.51 4.70 -4.24
CA TYR A 145 1.89 4.84 -5.56
C TYR A 145 0.95 3.66 -5.79
N THR A 146 -0.33 3.83 -5.46
CA THR A 146 -1.36 2.80 -5.42
C THR A 146 -0.98 1.66 -4.48
N ASP A 147 -0.62 0.49 -4.98
CA ASP A 147 -0.15 -0.69 -4.24
C ASP A 147 1.36 -0.69 -3.99
N ASP A 148 2.13 -0.01 -4.81
CA ASP A 148 3.57 0.15 -4.57
C ASP A 148 3.81 1.01 -3.32
N THR A 149 4.43 0.43 -2.32
CA THR A 149 4.76 1.10 -1.05
C THR A 149 6.27 1.03 -0.81
N THR A 150 6.87 2.17 -0.53
CA THR A 150 8.26 2.27 -0.12
C THR A 150 8.32 2.81 1.30
N LEU A 151 8.85 2.02 2.23
CA LEU A 151 9.21 2.49 3.57
C LEU A 151 10.66 2.96 3.58
N MET A 152 10.99 3.92 4.45
CA MET A 152 12.34 4.45 4.57
C MET A 152 12.66 4.92 5.99
N ALA A 153 13.95 4.79 6.37
CA ALA A 153 14.45 5.27 7.65
C ALA A 153 15.97 5.54 7.59
N GLU A 154 16.49 6.30 8.57
CA GLU A 154 17.94 6.52 8.77
C GLU A 154 18.62 5.38 9.56
N SER A 155 17.87 4.37 10.02
CA SER A 155 18.35 3.28 10.86
C SER A 155 17.61 1.96 10.59
N GLU A 156 18.04 0.89 11.28
CA GLU A 156 17.36 -0.42 11.25
C GLU A 156 15.92 -0.38 11.83
N GLU A 157 15.47 0.76 12.37
CA GLU A 157 14.06 0.96 12.76
C GLU A 157 13.08 0.77 11.61
N LEU A 158 13.57 0.81 10.35
CA LEU A 158 12.82 0.42 9.17
C LEU A 158 12.13 -0.94 9.33
N LYS A 159 12.80 -1.91 10.01
CA LYS A 159 12.22 -3.22 10.30
C LYS A 159 10.95 -3.09 11.15
N SER A 160 10.95 -2.19 12.14
CA SER A 160 9.78 -1.99 13.00
C SER A 160 8.60 -1.38 12.22
N LEU A 161 8.88 -0.48 11.27
CA LEU A 161 7.85 0.08 10.38
C LEU A 161 7.24 -1.02 9.50
N LEU A 162 8.09 -1.86 8.89
CA LEU A 162 7.66 -2.96 8.04
C LEU A 162 6.79 -3.97 8.82
N MET A 163 7.20 -4.35 10.03
CA MET A 163 6.44 -5.32 10.84
C MET A 163 5.07 -4.78 11.24
N ARG A 164 4.97 -3.50 11.66
CA ARG A 164 3.67 -2.87 11.96
C ARG A 164 2.76 -2.84 10.74
N MET A 165 3.29 -2.39 9.61
CA MET A 165 2.52 -2.32 8.36
C MET A 165 2.06 -3.72 7.92
N LYS A 166 2.94 -4.73 8.00
CA LYS A 166 2.61 -6.13 7.69
C LYS A 166 1.49 -6.65 8.58
N GLU A 167 1.59 -6.46 9.90
CA GLU A 167 0.57 -6.88 10.87
C GLU A 167 -0.80 -6.26 10.55
N GLU A 168 -0.86 -4.96 10.29
CA GLU A 168 -2.12 -4.28 9.95
C GLU A 168 -2.67 -4.72 8.58
N SER A 169 -1.80 -4.96 7.60
CA SER A 169 -2.22 -5.43 6.29
C SER A 169 -2.79 -6.85 6.33
N GLU A 170 -2.23 -7.74 7.16
CA GLU A 170 -2.73 -9.10 7.34
C GLU A 170 -4.12 -9.14 8.01
N LYS A 171 -4.43 -8.22 8.91
CA LYS A 171 -5.77 -8.10 9.53
C LYS A 171 -6.88 -7.88 8.47
N VAL A 172 -6.52 -7.29 7.36
CA VAL A 172 -7.44 -7.03 6.25
C VAL A 172 -7.19 -7.92 5.01
N ASP A 173 -6.50 -9.05 5.18
CA ASP A 173 -6.19 -10.03 4.14
C ASP A 173 -5.29 -9.51 3.01
N LEU A 174 -4.60 -8.41 3.19
CA LEU A 174 -3.63 -7.89 2.25
C LEU A 174 -2.22 -8.37 2.62
N LYS A 175 -1.73 -9.40 1.92
CA LYS A 175 -0.44 -10.04 2.23
C LYS A 175 0.71 -9.42 1.45
N CYS A 176 1.82 -9.15 2.15
CA CYS A 176 3.07 -8.80 1.50
C CYS A 176 3.65 -9.99 0.74
N ASN A 177 4.17 -9.75 -0.45
CA ASN A 177 4.94 -10.73 -1.20
C ASN A 177 6.41 -10.63 -0.77
N VAL A 178 6.83 -11.48 0.16
CA VAL A 178 8.19 -11.44 0.73
C VAL A 178 9.26 -11.60 -0.35
N GLN A 179 9.05 -12.50 -1.32
CA GLN A 179 10.04 -12.76 -2.39
C GLN A 179 10.26 -11.55 -3.31
N LYS A 180 9.24 -10.74 -3.52
CA LYS A 180 9.31 -9.53 -4.35
C LYS A 180 9.62 -8.26 -3.55
N THR A 181 9.37 -8.27 -2.25
CA THR A 181 9.75 -7.17 -1.36
C THR A 181 11.28 -7.08 -1.30
N LYS A 182 11.85 -5.89 -1.48
CA LYS A 182 13.29 -5.68 -1.56
C LYS A 182 13.75 -4.61 -0.60
N ILE A 183 14.92 -4.87 0.02
CA ILE A 183 15.60 -3.90 0.89
C ILE A 183 16.80 -3.33 0.14
N MET A 184 16.98 -2.03 0.25
CA MET A 184 18.14 -1.30 -0.24
C MET A 184 18.70 -0.44 0.89
N ALA A 185 19.99 -0.49 1.10
CA ALA A 185 20.68 0.33 2.09
C ALA A 185 21.91 1.02 1.48
N SER A 186 22.20 2.24 1.91
CA SER A 186 23.43 2.95 1.56
C SER A 186 24.58 2.63 2.52
N GLY A 187 24.30 1.93 3.64
CA GLY A 187 25.24 1.50 4.66
C GLY A 187 25.19 -0.01 4.91
N PRO A 188 25.98 -0.52 5.86
CA PRO A 188 25.92 -1.93 6.24
C PRO A 188 24.53 -2.31 6.72
N ILE A 189 24.04 -3.45 6.28
CA ILE A 189 22.75 -4.01 6.68
C ILE A 189 22.95 -5.45 7.18
N THR A 190 22.32 -5.78 8.30
CA THR A 190 22.18 -7.17 8.71
C THR A 190 21.05 -7.83 7.92
N PRO A 191 21.19 -9.10 7.49
CA PRO A 191 20.10 -9.80 6.83
C PRO A 191 18.87 -9.85 7.73
N TRP A 192 17.70 -9.47 7.20
CA TRP A 192 16.44 -9.55 7.94
C TRP A 192 15.74 -10.85 7.60
N GLN A 193 15.08 -11.41 8.59
CA GLN A 193 14.19 -12.54 8.42
C GLN A 193 12.74 -12.08 8.62
N ILE A 194 11.91 -12.40 7.64
CA ILE A 194 10.46 -12.17 7.68
C ILE A 194 9.82 -13.49 7.29
N ASP A 195 8.96 -14.03 8.15
CA ASP A 195 8.30 -15.33 7.97
C ASP A 195 9.27 -16.50 7.71
N GLY A 196 10.49 -16.42 8.24
CA GLY A 196 11.53 -17.45 8.03
C GLY A 196 12.30 -17.30 6.71
N GLU A 197 11.95 -16.35 5.86
CA GLU A 197 12.70 -16.01 4.64
C GLU A 197 13.70 -14.88 4.91
N THR A 198 14.90 -15.02 4.39
CA THR A 198 15.95 -13.98 4.49
C THR A 198 15.79 -13.00 3.35
N MET A 199 15.75 -11.72 3.66
CA MET A 199 15.65 -10.61 2.71
C MET A 199 16.99 -9.95 2.50
#